data_4567a891be6b855eeccf32d024ec05c9
#
_entry.id   4567a891be6b855eeccf32d024ec05c9
#
_cell.length_a   1.000
_cell.length_b   1.000
_cell.length_c   1.000
_cell.angle_alpha   90.00
_cell.angle_beta   90.00
_cell.angle_gamma   90.00
#
_symmetry.space_group_name_H-M   'P 1'
#
loop_
_entity.id
_entity.type
_entity.pdbx_description
1 polymer ?
#
loop_
_entity_poly.entity_id
_entity_poly.type
_entity_poly.pdbx_seq_one_letter_code
_entity_poly.pdbx_strand_id
1 'polypeptide(L)'
;MLVTKTAINVIGEIAKKGYLIINKNCKSDLQNSESLFYLKIFFSKILLTQKKSNCYIGTATGNGFENGGFAMRKAKKCNTGKKKFVVVWLALVVLFLGSFIRPVDVQAAKVKLNKSAVTIYRGASTLLKVSGSKKKVKWSSSKKSVAFVSASGKVTGKKGGSAYICAKVGKRTLKCKVTVKEPNKSKRLNLAKKEAKKIVKKYVAADLNAKERAFVLFRYLTEHCSWQLNQSSEAYQKNYGNEAYAALVMKKAACSGYAKAYTLLCEAANVPVRHVNAGSWTHQWNEVKVNRKWIKVDAYGGTFADTTGIRKSLRTSSEDQEQLVFHFTIER
;
A
#
# COMPACT_ATOMS: atom_id res chain seq x y z
N MET A 1 11.59 16.18 -20.93
CA MET A 1 10.87 17.41 -21.32
C MET A 1 10.50 18.33 -20.14
N LEU A 2 10.35 17.84 -18.91
CA LEU A 2 10.12 18.72 -17.72
C LEU A 2 11.38 19.44 -17.23
N VAL A 3 12.54 18.81 -17.29
CA VAL A 3 13.81 19.40 -16.80
C VAL A 3 14.28 20.57 -17.65
N THR A 4 14.03 20.54 -18.96
CA THR A 4 14.38 21.64 -19.87
C THR A 4 13.49 22.87 -19.68
N LYS A 5 12.21 22.71 -19.38
CA LYS A 5 11.31 23.84 -19.08
C LYS A 5 11.67 24.54 -17.78
N THR A 6 12.07 23.78 -16.76
CA THR A 6 12.49 24.34 -15.46
C THR A 6 13.82 25.10 -15.58
N ALA A 7 14.80 24.58 -16.36
CA ALA A 7 16.06 25.24 -16.61
C ALA A 7 15.88 26.56 -17.40
N ILE A 8 15.02 26.58 -18.41
CA ILE A 8 14.74 27.77 -19.22
C ILE A 8 14.03 28.84 -18.39
N ASN A 9 13.09 28.48 -17.52
CA ASN A 9 12.42 29.44 -16.64
C ASN A 9 13.35 30.04 -15.58
N VAL A 10 14.28 29.25 -15.03
CA VAL A 10 15.27 29.71 -14.06
C VAL A 10 16.24 30.70 -14.73
N ILE A 11 16.69 30.43 -15.96
CA ILE A 11 17.56 31.34 -16.72
C ILE A 11 16.82 32.65 -17.10
N GLY A 12 15.53 32.56 -17.43
CA GLY A 12 14.68 33.71 -17.74
C GLY A 12 14.46 34.63 -16.54
N GLU A 13 14.32 34.12 -15.35
CA GLU A 13 14.15 34.88 -14.10
C GLU A 13 15.49 35.54 -13.66
N ILE A 14 16.63 34.87 -13.84
CA ILE A 14 17.96 35.42 -13.57
C ILE A 14 18.24 36.62 -14.46
N ALA A 15 17.82 36.55 -15.73
CA ALA A 15 18.00 37.65 -16.71
C ALA A 15 17.16 38.88 -16.41
N LYS A 16 15.98 38.72 -15.79
CA LYS A 16 15.03 39.84 -15.53
C LYS A 16 15.25 40.58 -14.22
N LYS A 17 15.80 39.97 -13.16
CA LYS A 17 15.86 40.55 -11.81
C LYS A 17 17.22 40.61 -11.14
N GLY A 18 18.30 40.09 -11.74
CA GLY A 18 19.66 40.16 -11.17
C GLY A 18 19.83 39.45 -9.82
N TYR A 19 18.82 38.71 -9.32
CA TYR A 19 18.84 37.98 -8.06
C TYR A 19 18.26 36.59 -8.19
N LEU A 20 18.96 35.63 -7.61
CA LEU A 20 18.51 34.22 -7.54
C LEU A 20 17.64 34.03 -6.30
N ILE A 21 16.32 33.97 -6.46
CA ILE A 21 15.41 33.52 -5.41
C ILE A 21 15.17 32.02 -5.59
N ILE A 22 15.77 31.19 -4.73
CA ILE A 22 15.51 29.77 -4.69
C ILE A 22 14.19 29.57 -3.97
N ASN A 23 13.15 29.15 -4.70
CA ASN A 23 11.84 28.83 -4.12
C ASN A 23 11.93 27.62 -3.20
N LYS A 24 11.40 27.73 -1.98
CA LYS A 24 11.51 26.73 -0.89
C LYS A 24 10.92 25.33 -1.20
N ASN A 25 10.17 25.18 -2.29
CA ASN A 25 9.49 23.93 -2.64
C ASN A 25 10.30 22.93 -3.48
N CYS A 26 11.58 23.24 -3.82
CA CYS A 26 12.47 22.32 -4.54
C CYS A 26 13.52 21.65 -3.65
N LYS A 27 13.29 21.55 -2.34
CA LYS A 27 14.31 21.02 -1.41
C LYS A 27 14.44 19.49 -1.41
N SER A 28 13.46 18.73 -1.90
CA SER A 28 13.47 17.26 -1.78
C SER A 28 14.26 16.52 -2.86
N ASP A 29 14.43 17.12 -4.05
CA ASP A 29 14.98 16.36 -5.20
C ASP A 29 16.46 16.66 -5.52
N LEU A 30 17.09 17.57 -4.78
CA LEU A 30 18.45 18.06 -5.05
C LEU A 30 19.48 17.70 -3.98
N GLN A 31 19.11 16.93 -2.95
CA GLN A 31 20.02 16.66 -1.82
C GLN A 31 21.11 15.60 -2.09
N ASN A 32 21.11 14.90 -3.22
CA ASN A 32 22.03 13.77 -3.47
C ASN A 32 22.84 13.83 -4.75
N SER A 33 23.17 14.99 -5.30
CA SER A 33 24.06 15.04 -6.45
C SER A 33 25.31 15.88 -6.19
N GLU A 34 26.49 15.30 -6.44
CA GLU A 34 27.79 15.98 -6.43
C GLU A 34 27.81 17.24 -7.33
N SER A 35 26.89 17.30 -8.30
CA SER A 35 26.69 18.46 -9.18
C SER A 35 26.39 19.76 -8.45
N LEU A 36 25.72 19.70 -7.27
CA LEU A 36 25.41 20.90 -6.48
C LEU A 36 26.64 21.51 -5.81
N PHE A 37 27.60 20.67 -5.45
CA PHE A 37 28.84 21.09 -4.82
C PHE A 37 29.70 21.91 -5.82
N TYR A 38 29.80 21.45 -7.06
CA TYR A 38 30.50 22.16 -8.12
C TYR A 38 29.78 23.46 -8.54
N LEU A 39 28.45 23.48 -8.57
CA LEU A 39 27.69 24.71 -8.84
C LEU A 39 27.92 25.78 -7.76
N LYS A 40 27.93 25.40 -6.47
CA LYS A 40 28.25 26.33 -5.37
C LYS A 40 29.64 26.90 -5.44
N ILE A 41 30.64 26.11 -5.78
CA ILE A 41 32.04 26.56 -5.94
C ILE A 41 32.17 27.52 -7.15
N PHE A 42 31.48 27.20 -8.25
CA PHE A 42 31.50 28.01 -9.47
C PHE A 42 30.85 29.39 -9.25
N PHE A 43 29.68 29.45 -8.60
CA PHE A 43 29.00 30.71 -8.27
C PHE A 43 29.79 31.56 -7.26
N SER A 44 30.46 30.96 -6.29
CA SER A 44 31.28 31.70 -5.32
C SER A 44 32.49 32.34 -5.98
N LYS A 45 33.12 31.69 -6.99
CA LYS A 45 34.23 32.27 -7.76
C LYS A 45 33.79 33.40 -8.68
N ILE A 46 32.59 33.32 -9.29
CA ILE A 46 32.05 34.41 -10.12
C ILE A 46 31.74 35.64 -9.28
N LEU A 47 31.18 35.49 -8.10
CA LEU A 47 30.91 36.59 -7.15
C LEU A 47 32.19 37.24 -6.64
N LEU A 48 33.25 36.50 -6.44
CA LEU A 48 34.57 37.02 -6.01
C LEU A 48 35.27 37.80 -7.11
N THR A 49 35.10 37.45 -8.40
CA THR A 49 35.66 38.19 -9.53
C THR A 49 34.91 39.49 -9.85
N GLN A 50 33.62 39.59 -9.55
CA GLN A 50 32.87 40.85 -9.69
C GLN A 50 33.22 41.88 -8.60
N LYS A 51 33.69 41.45 -7.42
CA LYS A 51 34.06 42.36 -6.33
C LYS A 51 35.35 43.12 -6.54
N LYS A 52 36.12 42.82 -7.61
CA LYS A 52 37.37 43.49 -7.96
C LYS A 52 37.26 44.57 -9.05
N SER A 53 36.10 44.80 -9.63
CA SER A 53 35.85 45.88 -10.58
C SER A 53 34.99 46.96 -9.94
N ASN A 54 35.64 47.82 -9.13
CA ASN A 54 35.00 49.01 -8.57
C ASN A 54 34.72 50.00 -9.71
N CYS A 55 33.51 50.09 -10.18
CA CYS A 55 32.96 51.29 -10.77
C CYS A 55 32.12 51.99 -9.70
N TYR A 56 32.65 52.99 -9.06
CA TYR A 56 31.89 53.89 -8.18
C TYR A 56 30.92 54.71 -9.01
N ILE A 57 29.65 54.52 -8.85
CA ILE A 57 28.63 55.51 -9.21
C ILE A 57 28.43 56.35 -7.96
N GLY A 58 29.03 57.52 -7.95
CA GLY A 58 28.84 58.52 -6.90
C GLY A 58 27.43 59.12 -7.05
N THR A 59 26.57 58.89 -6.09
CA THR A 59 25.37 59.69 -5.90
C THR A 59 25.74 60.87 -5.03
N ALA A 60 25.71 62.07 -5.63
CA ALA A 60 25.84 63.29 -4.86
C ALA A 60 24.48 63.64 -4.24
N THR A 61 24.41 63.55 -2.90
CA THR A 61 23.42 64.22 -2.09
C THR A 61 24.15 65.29 -1.27
N GLY A 62 23.81 66.56 -1.45
CA GLY A 62 24.34 67.60 -0.57
C GLY A 62 23.99 68.98 -1.10
N ASN A 63 23.12 69.67 -0.41
CA ASN A 63 22.75 71.08 -0.58
C ASN A 63 23.96 72.00 -0.41
N GLY A 64 24.07 72.98 -1.30
CA GLY A 64 25.05 74.07 -1.14
C GLY A 64 25.06 74.93 -2.39
N PHE A 65 24.36 76.05 -2.33
CA PHE A 65 24.45 77.20 -3.26
C PHE A 65 25.81 77.84 -3.12
N GLU A 66 26.53 78.06 -4.21
CA GLU A 66 27.08 79.36 -4.69
C GLU A 66 28.15 79.15 -5.74
N ASN A 67 27.97 79.88 -6.82
CA ASN A 67 28.95 80.40 -7.79
C ASN A 67 29.91 79.50 -8.59
N GLY A 68 29.58 79.33 -9.86
CA GLY A 68 30.60 79.51 -10.93
C GLY A 68 31.29 78.21 -11.38
N GLY A 69 30.99 77.79 -12.60
CA GLY A 69 31.97 77.06 -13.44
C GLY A 69 31.78 75.56 -13.58
N PHE A 70 30.94 75.15 -14.53
CA PHE A 70 30.85 73.77 -14.98
C PHE A 70 32.03 73.40 -15.90
N ALA A 71 33.06 72.74 -15.37
CA ALA A 71 34.08 72.10 -16.19
C ALA A 71 33.71 70.64 -16.46
N MET A 72 33.16 70.33 -17.65
CA MET A 72 32.99 68.95 -18.10
C MET A 72 34.38 68.30 -18.35
N ARG A 73 34.76 67.39 -17.48
CA ARG A 73 35.86 66.46 -17.75
C ARG A 73 35.37 65.37 -18.69
N LYS A 74 36.03 65.28 -19.87
CA LYS A 74 35.81 64.24 -20.88
C LYS A 74 35.83 62.85 -20.27
N ALA A 75 34.74 62.09 -20.39
CA ALA A 75 34.66 60.66 -20.02
C ALA A 75 35.68 59.89 -20.90
N LYS A 76 36.62 59.19 -20.27
CA LYS A 76 37.48 58.20 -20.93
C LYS A 76 36.67 57.08 -21.53
N LYS A 77 36.86 56.85 -22.84
CA LYS A 77 36.25 55.81 -23.65
C LYS A 77 36.45 54.43 -22.99
N CYS A 78 35.40 53.80 -22.50
CA CYS A 78 35.45 52.47 -21.92
C CYS A 78 35.78 51.43 -23.01
N ASN A 79 36.87 50.69 -22.83
CA ASN A 79 37.43 49.77 -23.81
C ASN A 79 36.47 48.62 -24.09
N THR A 80 35.88 48.58 -25.29
CA THR A 80 34.85 47.59 -25.74
C THR A 80 35.42 46.18 -25.95
N GLY A 81 36.73 45.95 -25.79
CA GLY A 81 37.39 44.66 -25.96
C GLY A 81 36.98 43.62 -24.92
N LYS A 82 36.73 44.06 -23.66
CA LYS A 82 36.40 43.12 -22.57
C LYS A 82 34.99 42.50 -22.67
N LYS A 83 34.05 43.15 -23.35
CA LYS A 83 32.67 42.61 -23.54
C LYS A 83 32.63 41.43 -24.50
N LYS A 84 33.49 41.41 -25.53
CA LYS A 84 33.59 40.31 -26.50
C LYS A 84 34.12 39.00 -25.83
N PHE A 85 35.09 39.12 -24.93
CA PHE A 85 35.69 37.99 -24.21
C PHE A 85 34.66 37.31 -23.26
N VAL A 86 33.82 38.06 -22.58
CA VAL A 86 32.80 37.51 -21.68
C VAL A 86 31.74 36.72 -22.44
N VAL A 87 31.30 37.19 -23.60
CA VAL A 87 30.29 36.49 -24.44
C VAL A 87 30.87 35.20 -25.02
N VAL A 88 32.11 35.21 -25.50
CA VAL A 88 32.78 34.00 -26.02
C VAL A 88 32.99 32.99 -24.90
N TRP A 89 33.38 33.44 -23.70
CA TRP A 89 33.56 32.55 -22.53
C TRP A 89 32.26 31.94 -22.06
N LEU A 90 31.15 32.69 -22.03
CA LEU A 90 29.82 32.17 -21.74
C LEU A 90 29.35 31.16 -22.78
N ALA A 91 29.61 31.40 -24.07
CA ALA A 91 29.30 30.45 -25.14
C ALA A 91 30.09 29.14 -25.00
N LEU A 92 31.37 29.19 -24.65
CA LEU A 92 32.21 28.01 -24.39
C LEU A 92 31.75 27.23 -23.14
N VAL A 93 31.32 27.91 -22.09
CA VAL A 93 30.76 27.27 -20.89
C VAL A 93 29.45 26.58 -21.19
N VAL A 94 28.57 27.17 -22.03
CA VAL A 94 27.31 26.53 -22.44
C VAL A 94 27.56 25.30 -23.32
N LEU A 95 28.53 25.37 -24.25
CA LEU A 95 28.95 24.22 -25.06
C LEU A 95 29.60 23.13 -24.22
N PHE A 96 30.42 23.48 -23.22
CA PHE A 96 31.05 22.51 -22.31
C PHE A 96 30.02 21.86 -21.39
N LEU A 97 29.07 22.61 -20.84
CA LEU A 97 27.95 22.05 -20.04
C LEU A 97 27.01 21.23 -20.89
N GLY A 98 26.78 21.59 -22.15
CA GLY A 98 25.98 20.78 -23.10
C GLY A 98 26.59 19.41 -23.39
N SER A 99 27.94 19.30 -23.35
CA SER A 99 28.64 18.01 -23.57
C SER A 99 28.52 17.03 -22.40
N PHE A 100 28.16 17.50 -21.21
CA PHE A 100 27.93 16.65 -20.02
C PHE A 100 26.47 16.25 -19.81
N ILE A 101 25.53 16.79 -20.59
CA ILE A 101 24.13 16.35 -20.58
C ILE A 101 24.07 15.08 -21.44
N ARG A 102 24.52 13.95 -20.86
CA ARG A 102 24.18 12.65 -21.43
C ARG A 102 22.65 12.50 -21.32
N PRO A 103 21.93 12.15 -22.40
CA PRO A 103 20.54 11.81 -22.27
C PRO A 103 20.47 10.67 -21.25
N VAL A 104 19.83 10.93 -20.11
CA VAL A 104 19.47 9.86 -19.17
C VAL A 104 18.51 9.01 -19.94
N ASP A 105 18.97 7.83 -20.35
CA ASP A 105 18.15 6.83 -21.00
C ASP A 105 17.12 6.35 -19.95
N VAL A 106 16.00 7.05 -19.89
CA VAL A 106 14.87 6.68 -19.03
C VAL A 106 14.28 5.43 -19.67
N GLN A 107 14.92 4.29 -19.43
CA GLN A 107 14.34 3.01 -19.78
C GLN A 107 12.97 2.92 -19.11
N ALA A 108 11.92 3.08 -19.91
CA ALA A 108 10.56 2.95 -19.43
C ALA A 108 10.41 1.58 -18.76
N ALA A 109 10.21 1.58 -17.45
CA ALA A 109 10.17 0.37 -16.65
C ALA A 109 9.22 -0.65 -17.31
N LYS A 110 9.77 -1.81 -17.70
CA LYS A 110 9.01 -2.86 -18.41
C LYS A 110 7.83 -3.30 -17.56
N VAL A 111 6.62 -3.11 -18.07
CA VAL A 111 5.40 -3.53 -17.36
C VAL A 111 5.40 -5.05 -17.24
N LYS A 112 5.34 -5.57 -16.00
CA LYS A 112 5.39 -7.00 -15.70
C LYS A 112 4.46 -7.40 -14.56
N LEU A 113 4.02 -8.68 -14.57
CA LEU A 113 3.35 -9.33 -13.43
C LEU A 113 4.41 -9.90 -12.47
N ASN A 114 4.09 -9.90 -11.17
CA ASN A 114 4.92 -10.54 -10.15
C ASN A 114 4.96 -12.07 -10.27
N LYS A 115 4.02 -12.69 -11.02
CA LYS A 115 3.97 -14.13 -11.27
C LYS A 115 3.43 -14.39 -12.67
N SER A 116 4.11 -15.25 -13.44
CA SER A 116 3.64 -15.75 -14.75
C SER A 116 2.79 -17.02 -14.63
N ALA A 117 3.03 -17.80 -13.57
CA ALA A 117 2.25 -18.98 -13.22
C ALA A 117 2.14 -19.12 -11.70
N VAL A 118 1.04 -19.72 -11.22
CA VAL A 118 0.84 -20.01 -9.80
C VAL A 118 -0.11 -21.19 -9.62
N THR A 119 0.20 -22.05 -8.64
CA THR A 119 -0.70 -23.09 -8.16
C THR A 119 -1.29 -22.68 -6.83
N ILE A 120 -2.62 -22.73 -6.71
CA ILE A 120 -3.36 -22.48 -5.47
C ILE A 120 -4.31 -23.65 -5.21
N TYR A 121 -4.77 -23.77 -3.97
CA TYR A 121 -5.82 -24.74 -3.63
C TYR A 121 -7.19 -24.08 -3.71
N ARG A 122 -8.23 -24.89 -3.93
CA ARG A 122 -9.62 -24.43 -3.93
C ARG A 122 -9.92 -23.68 -2.63
N GLY A 123 -10.57 -22.53 -2.70
CA GLY A 123 -10.82 -21.63 -1.58
C GLY A 123 -9.65 -20.70 -1.22
N ALA A 124 -8.41 -21.13 -1.45
CA ALA A 124 -7.24 -20.30 -1.18
C ALA A 124 -7.10 -19.17 -2.20
N SER A 125 -6.38 -18.11 -1.81
CA SER A 125 -6.15 -16.97 -2.67
C SER A 125 -4.67 -16.54 -2.71
N THR A 126 -4.31 -15.86 -3.81
CA THR A 126 -3.01 -15.22 -4.01
C THR A 126 -3.19 -13.84 -4.59
N LEU A 127 -2.23 -12.94 -4.35
CA LEU A 127 -2.25 -11.60 -4.91
C LEU A 127 -1.33 -11.52 -6.12
N LEU A 128 -1.88 -11.11 -7.25
CA LEU A 128 -1.14 -10.70 -8.43
C LEU A 128 -0.95 -9.18 -8.39
N LYS A 129 0.25 -8.72 -8.72
CA LYS A 129 0.61 -7.30 -8.78
C LYS A 129 1.26 -7.00 -10.12
N VAL A 130 0.92 -5.85 -10.70
CA VAL A 130 1.60 -5.30 -11.87
C VAL A 130 2.61 -4.26 -11.40
N SER A 131 3.82 -4.29 -11.94
CA SER A 131 4.86 -3.29 -11.74
C SER A 131 5.25 -2.63 -13.06
N GLY A 132 5.90 -1.47 -13.02
CA GLY A 132 6.35 -0.74 -14.20
C GLY A 132 5.26 0.09 -14.90
N SER A 133 4.11 0.35 -14.25
CA SER A 133 3.07 1.24 -14.77
C SER A 133 2.28 1.90 -13.65
N LYS A 134 1.96 3.18 -13.83
CA LYS A 134 1.03 3.94 -12.97
C LYS A 134 -0.43 3.86 -13.46
N LYS A 135 -0.68 3.23 -14.63
CA LYS A 135 -2.03 3.12 -15.22
C LYS A 135 -2.87 2.11 -14.44
N LYS A 136 -4.20 2.36 -14.37
CA LYS A 136 -5.18 1.45 -13.76
C LYS A 136 -5.15 0.09 -14.47
N VAL A 137 -5.12 -0.98 -13.68
CA VAL A 137 -5.13 -2.37 -14.18
C VAL A 137 -6.57 -2.87 -14.26
N LYS A 138 -6.98 -3.39 -15.43
CA LYS A 138 -8.24 -4.12 -15.59
C LYS A 138 -7.96 -5.62 -15.53
N TRP A 139 -8.54 -6.29 -14.54
CA TRP A 139 -8.37 -7.72 -14.30
C TRP A 139 -9.50 -8.54 -14.92
N SER A 140 -9.18 -9.70 -15.49
CA SER A 140 -10.16 -10.66 -15.97
C SER A 140 -9.67 -12.09 -15.83
N SER A 141 -10.58 -13.05 -15.85
CA SER A 141 -10.29 -14.49 -15.83
C SER A 141 -10.88 -15.16 -17.06
N SER A 142 -10.11 -16.05 -17.68
CA SER A 142 -10.58 -16.86 -18.82
C SER A 142 -11.63 -17.91 -18.42
N LYS A 143 -11.61 -18.36 -17.13
CA LYS A 143 -12.58 -19.32 -16.58
C LYS A 143 -12.91 -18.91 -15.14
N LYS A 144 -13.91 -18.03 -14.96
CA LYS A 144 -14.34 -17.52 -13.64
C LYS A 144 -14.81 -18.63 -12.70
N SER A 145 -15.32 -19.74 -13.22
CA SER A 145 -15.70 -20.94 -12.44
C SER A 145 -14.50 -21.66 -11.82
N VAL A 146 -13.31 -21.58 -12.44
CA VAL A 146 -12.08 -22.18 -11.93
C VAL A 146 -11.35 -21.21 -11.01
N ALA A 147 -11.11 -19.98 -11.44
CA ALA A 147 -10.42 -18.97 -10.68
C ALA A 147 -11.06 -17.59 -10.89
N PHE A 148 -11.39 -16.91 -9.82
CA PHE A 148 -11.92 -15.54 -9.82
C PHE A 148 -10.81 -14.55 -9.49
N VAL A 149 -10.86 -13.35 -10.06
CA VAL A 149 -9.95 -12.25 -9.73
C VAL A 149 -10.75 -10.99 -9.38
N SER A 150 -10.39 -10.35 -8.27
CA SER A 150 -10.97 -9.06 -7.84
C SER A 150 -10.32 -7.88 -8.57
N ALA A 151 -10.92 -6.69 -8.46
CA ALA A 151 -10.36 -5.44 -8.99
C ALA A 151 -8.97 -5.10 -8.40
N SER A 152 -8.64 -5.59 -7.18
CA SER A 152 -7.34 -5.42 -6.54
C SER A 152 -6.27 -6.46 -6.96
N GLY A 153 -6.62 -7.40 -7.87
CA GLY A 153 -5.71 -8.47 -8.30
C GLY A 153 -5.65 -9.68 -7.36
N LYS A 154 -6.56 -9.78 -6.36
CA LYS A 154 -6.67 -10.97 -5.51
C LYS A 154 -7.35 -12.09 -6.30
N VAL A 155 -6.61 -13.17 -6.57
CA VAL A 155 -7.09 -14.37 -7.26
C VAL A 155 -7.52 -15.40 -6.25
N THR A 156 -8.74 -15.93 -6.40
CA THR A 156 -9.31 -16.99 -5.53
C THR A 156 -9.65 -18.22 -6.38
N GLY A 157 -9.18 -19.40 -5.96
CA GLY A 157 -9.53 -20.68 -6.57
C GLY A 157 -10.95 -21.12 -6.22
N LYS A 158 -11.79 -21.36 -7.21
CA LYS A 158 -13.19 -21.76 -7.02
C LYS A 158 -13.42 -23.26 -7.23
N LYS A 159 -12.79 -23.86 -8.24
CA LYS A 159 -12.91 -25.28 -8.62
C LYS A 159 -11.57 -25.76 -9.17
N GLY A 160 -11.26 -27.05 -9.03
CA GLY A 160 -10.09 -27.68 -9.64
C GLY A 160 -10.02 -27.45 -11.14
N GLY A 161 -8.82 -27.20 -11.66
CA GLY A 161 -8.59 -26.91 -13.07
C GLY A 161 -7.59 -25.78 -13.31
N SER A 162 -7.51 -25.30 -14.56
CA SER A 162 -6.62 -24.21 -14.95
C SER A 162 -7.37 -23.05 -15.60
N ALA A 163 -6.93 -21.82 -15.30
CA ALA A 163 -7.44 -20.59 -15.89
C ALA A 163 -6.28 -19.61 -16.13
N TYR A 164 -6.44 -18.71 -17.09
CA TYR A 164 -5.54 -17.56 -17.25
C TYR A 164 -6.17 -16.33 -16.61
N ILE A 165 -5.41 -15.68 -15.74
CA ILE A 165 -5.75 -14.36 -15.22
C ILE A 165 -5.03 -13.33 -16.07
N CYS A 166 -5.79 -12.40 -16.64
CA CYS A 166 -5.30 -11.36 -17.52
C CYS A 166 -5.32 -10.00 -16.80
N ALA A 167 -4.21 -9.28 -16.88
CA ALA A 167 -4.06 -7.90 -16.42
C ALA A 167 -3.88 -6.98 -17.63
N LYS A 168 -4.90 -6.21 -17.99
CA LYS A 168 -4.84 -5.23 -19.08
C LYS A 168 -4.41 -3.88 -18.53
N VAL A 169 -3.28 -3.37 -19.04
CA VAL A 169 -2.66 -2.10 -18.63
C VAL A 169 -2.44 -1.23 -19.86
N GLY A 170 -3.36 -0.29 -20.12
CA GLY A 170 -3.39 0.44 -21.38
C GLY A 170 -3.58 -0.51 -22.57
N LYS A 171 -2.64 -0.48 -23.52
CA LYS A 171 -2.65 -1.36 -24.70
C LYS A 171 -2.03 -2.75 -24.47
N ARG A 172 -1.39 -3.01 -23.30
CA ARG A 172 -0.72 -4.29 -23.00
C ARG A 172 -1.61 -5.20 -22.17
N THR A 173 -1.57 -6.52 -22.46
CA THR A 173 -2.22 -7.56 -21.66
C THR A 173 -1.18 -8.56 -21.17
N LEU A 174 -1.06 -8.68 -19.85
CA LEU A 174 -0.19 -9.64 -19.18
C LEU A 174 -1.03 -10.83 -18.73
N LYS A 175 -0.50 -12.05 -18.81
CA LYS A 175 -1.21 -13.28 -18.47
C LYS A 175 -0.48 -14.04 -17.38
N CYS A 176 -1.23 -14.60 -16.41
CA CYS A 176 -0.74 -15.53 -15.39
C CYS A 176 -1.54 -16.83 -15.48
N LYS A 177 -0.87 -17.98 -15.65
CA LYS A 177 -1.52 -19.30 -15.59
C LYS A 177 -1.79 -19.64 -14.12
N VAL A 178 -3.06 -19.84 -13.78
CA VAL A 178 -3.48 -20.24 -12.44
C VAL A 178 -3.98 -21.68 -12.50
N THR A 179 -3.33 -22.57 -11.75
CA THR A 179 -3.78 -23.95 -11.55
C THR A 179 -4.39 -24.09 -10.17
N VAL A 180 -5.65 -24.49 -10.11
CA VAL A 180 -6.37 -24.76 -8.86
C VAL A 180 -6.38 -26.26 -8.60
N LYS A 181 -5.86 -26.69 -7.45
CA LYS A 181 -5.85 -28.08 -6.99
C LYS A 181 -6.86 -28.30 -5.88
N GLU A 182 -7.49 -29.48 -5.85
CA GLU A 182 -8.30 -29.91 -4.70
C GLU A 182 -7.33 -30.38 -3.59
N PRO A 183 -7.47 -29.88 -2.35
CA PRO A 183 -6.60 -30.30 -1.26
C PRO A 183 -7.09 -31.63 -0.63
N ASN A 184 -6.18 -32.53 -0.30
CA ASN A 184 -6.50 -33.70 0.54
C ASN A 184 -6.76 -33.27 2.00
N LYS A 185 -7.26 -34.20 2.86
CA LYS A 185 -7.65 -33.91 4.25
C LYS A 185 -6.53 -33.27 5.08
N SER A 186 -5.29 -33.83 5.01
CA SER A 186 -4.14 -33.28 5.72
C SER A 186 -3.81 -31.86 5.25
N LYS A 187 -3.84 -31.62 3.93
CA LYS A 187 -3.60 -30.31 3.35
C LYS A 187 -4.66 -29.29 3.76
N ARG A 188 -5.95 -29.70 3.82
CA ARG A 188 -7.04 -28.83 4.31
C ARG A 188 -6.80 -28.40 5.75
N LEU A 189 -6.45 -29.34 6.64
CA LEU A 189 -6.14 -29.02 8.03
C LEU A 189 -4.95 -28.03 8.14
N ASN A 190 -3.88 -28.28 7.42
CA ASN A 190 -2.69 -27.41 7.42
C ASN A 190 -3.01 -26.00 6.88
N LEU A 191 -3.85 -25.90 5.85
CA LEU A 191 -4.31 -24.60 5.33
C LEU A 191 -5.21 -23.87 6.33
N ALA A 192 -6.10 -24.59 7.03
CA ALA A 192 -6.93 -24.01 8.09
C ALA A 192 -6.08 -23.49 9.26
N LYS A 193 -5.13 -24.29 9.76
CA LYS A 193 -4.17 -23.86 10.81
C LYS A 193 -3.37 -22.63 10.39
N LYS A 194 -2.87 -22.59 9.15
CA LYS A 194 -2.15 -21.42 8.61
C LYS A 194 -3.03 -20.18 8.55
N GLU A 195 -4.29 -20.33 8.15
CA GLU A 195 -5.25 -19.23 8.09
C GLU A 195 -5.63 -18.74 9.49
N ALA A 196 -5.85 -19.65 10.45
CA ALA A 196 -6.09 -19.30 11.86
C ALA A 196 -4.97 -18.41 12.42
N LYS A 197 -3.70 -18.80 12.24
CA LYS A 197 -2.55 -17.98 12.67
C LYS A 197 -2.54 -16.60 12.03
N LYS A 198 -2.91 -16.46 10.76
CA LYS A 198 -2.99 -15.14 10.09
C LYS A 198 -4.12 -14.29 10.66
N ILE A 199 -5.28 -14.91 10.92
CA ILE A 199 -6.44 -14.22 11.49
C ILE A 199 -6.07 -13.69 12.87
N VAL A 200 -5.51 -14.54 13.74
CA VAL A 200 -5.05 -14.14 15.07
C VAL A 200 -4.05 -12.97 14.97
N LYS A 201 -3.02 -13.10 14.15
CA LYS A 201 -2.03 -12.02 13.97
C LYS A 201 -2.64 -10.70 13.50
N LYS A 202 -3.73 -10.75 12.74
CA LYS A 202 -4.37 -9.55 12.17
C LYS A 202 -5.38 -8.90 13.09
N TYR A 203 -6.16 -9.70 13.82
CA TYR A 203 -7.35 -9.22 14.54
C TYR A 203 -7.20 -9.24 16.07
N VAL A 204 -6.28 -10.04 16.61
CA VAL A 204 -6.09 -10.14 18.06
C VAL A 204 -4.91 -9.27 18.47
N ALA A 205 -5.19 -8.20 19.19
CA ALA A 205 -4.16 -7.32 19.75
C ALA A 205 -3.43 -8.00 20.92
N ALA A 206 -2.18 -7.65 21.14
CA ALA A 206 -1.32 -8.30 22.13
C ALA A 206 -1.76 -8.06 23.58
N ASP A 207 -2.43 -6.93 23.83
CA ASP A 207 -2.89 -6.48 25.15
C ASP A 207 -4.25 -7.08 25.57
N LEU A 208 -4.88 -7.89 24.72
CA LEU A 208 -6.16 -8.52 25.03
C LEU A 208 -5.99 -9.69 26.03
N ASN A 209 -6.85 -9.76 27.03
CA ASN A 209 -6.95 -10.92 27.91
C ASN A 209 -7.59 -12.13 27.20
N ALA A 210 -7.62 -13.30 27.83
CA ALA A 210 -8.11 -14.53 27.21
C ALA A 210 -9.58 -14.45 26.78
N LYS A 211 -10.44 -13.79 27.56
CA LYS A 211 -11.88 -13.60 27.25
C LYS A 211 -12.08 -12.70 26.05
N GLU A 212 -11.36 -11.60 26.02
CA GLU A 212 -11.40 -10.64 24.89
C GLU A 212 -10.87 -11.25 23.60
N ARG A 213 -9.78 -12.04 23.66
CA ARG A 213 -9.29 -12.80 22.50
C ARG A 213 -10.35 -13.76 21.98
N ALA A 214 -10.98 -14.52 22.88
CA ALA A 214 -12.07 -15.44 22.53
C ALA A 214 -13.22 -14.71 21.84
N PHE A 215 -13.62 -13.55 22.37
CA PHE A 215 -14.71 -12.73 21.83
C PHE A 215 -14.39 -12.16 20.42
N VAL A 216 -13.20 -11.64 20.22
CA VAL A 216 -12.75 -11.15 18.90
C VAL A 216 -12.78 -12.27 17.86
N LEU A 217 -12.36 -13.49 18.24
CA LEU A 217 -12.38 -14.64 17.34
C LEU A 217 -13.79 -15.16 17.05
N PHE A 218 -14.68 -15.10 18.02
CA PHE A 218 -16.10 -15.36 17.85
C PHE A 218 -16.70 -14.39 16.82
N ARG A 219 -16.55 -13.08 17.04
CA ARG A 219 -17.00 -12.05 16.10
C ARG A 219 -16.41 -12.24 14.70
N TYR A 220 -15.13 -12.55 14.62
CA TYR A 220 -14.53 -12.81 13.31
C TYR A 220 -15.26 -13.90 12.53
N LEU A 221 -15.62 -15.01 13.17
CA LEU A 221 -16.34 -16.10 12.49
C LEU A 221 -17.77 -15.71 12.13
N THR A 222 -18.50 -15.05 13.02
CA THR A 222 -19.88 -14.62 12.74
C THR A 222 -19.94 -13.61 11.59
N GLU A 223 -18.99 -12.71 11.49
CA GLU A 223 -18.95 -11.66 10.45
C GLU A 223 -18.37 -12.13 9.11
N HIS A 224 -17.49 -13.14 9.09
CA HIS A 224 -16.71 -13.50 7.91
C HIS A 224 -16.97 -14.89 7.35
N CYS A 225 -17.87 -15.67 7.97
CA CYS A 225 -18.23 -16.99 7.52
C CYS A 225 -19.74 -17.09 7.37
N SER A 226 -20.23 -17.57 6.24
CA SER A 226 -21.65 -17.79 5.98
C SER A 226 -22.07 -19.21 6.33
N TRP A 227 -23.35 -19.37 6.63
CA TRP A 227 -23.92 -20.66 6.99
C TRP A 227 -24.08 -21.58 5.79
N GLN A 228 -23.98 -22.89 6.05
CA GLN A 228 -24.34 -23.94 5.12
C GLN A 228 -25.44 -24.78 5.77
N LEU A 229 -26.69 -24.51 5.41
CA LEU A 229 -27.88 -25.08 6.07
C LEU A 229 -28.15 -26.54 5.73
N ASN A 230 -27.83 -26.99 4.53
CA ASN A 230 -28.17 -28.33 4.07
C ASN A 230 -27.01 -29.31 4.28
N GLN A 231 -26.97 -29.97 5.43
CA GLN A 231 -25.91 -30.92 5.82
C GLN A 231 -25.96 -32.26 5.10
N SER A 232 -27.14 -32.67 4.60
CA SER A 232 -27.33 -33.94 3.88
C SER A 232 -27.03 -33.83 2.38
N SER A 233 -26.79 -32.60 1.86
CA SER A 233 -26.60 -32.41 0.44
C SER A 233 -25.21 -32.86 -0.01
N GLU A 234 -25.12 -33.35 -1.26
CA GLU A 234 -23.86 -33.58 -1.97
C GLU A 234 -22.96 -32.31 -1.95
N ALA A 235 -23.60 -31.14 -2.01
CA ALA A 235 -22.92 -29.84 -1.92
C ALA A 235 -22.21 -29.65 -0.57
N TYR A 236 -22.76 -30.15 0.54
CA TYR A 236 -22.13 -30.09 1.87
C TYR A 236 -20.84 -30.93 1.91
N GLN A 237 -20.93 -32.19 1.47
CA GLN A 237 -19.78 -33.10 1.42
C GLN A 237 -18.69 -32.56 0.48
N LYS A 238 -19.09 -32.10 -0.69
CA LYS A 238 -18.20 -31.52 -1.71
C LYS A 238 -17.52 -30.24 -1.28
N ASN A 239 -18.11 -29.48 -0.36
CA ASN A 239 -17.58 -28.21 0.14
C ASN A 239 -16.89 -28.34 1.51
N TYR A 240 -16.70 -29.57 2.02
CA TYR A 240 -16.04 -29.82 3.31
C TYR A 240 -16.71 -29.11 4.49
N GLY A 241 -18.05 -28.96 4.45
CA GLY A 241 -18.85 -28.14 5.38
C GLY A 241 -18.62 -28.41 6.86
N ASN A 242 -18.21 -29.64 7.21
CA ASN A 242 -17.91 -30.09 8.57
C ASN A 242 -16.42 -29.91 8.98
N GLU A 243 -15.61 -29.26 8.19
CA GLU A 243 -14.20 -29.04 8.47
C GLU A 243 -13.89 -27.55 8.75
N ALA A 244 -12.91 -27.30 9.62
CA ALA A 244 -12.40 -25.95 9.86
C ALA A 244 -11.96 -25.22 8.57
N TYR A 245 -11.52 -25.98 7.57
CA TYR A 245 -11.13 -25.47 6.25
C TYR A 245 -12.28 -24.74 5.54
N ALA A 246 -13.50 -25.27 5.64
CA ALA A 246 -14.68 -24.64 5.05
C ALA A 246 -14.94 -23.26 5.68
N ALA A 247 -14.90 -23.15 7.00
CA ALA A 247 -15.11 -21.87 7.69
C ALA A 247 -13.95 -20.89 7.47
N LEU A 248 -12.71 -21.31 7.69
CA LEU A 248 -11.56 -20.39 7.69
C LEU A 248 -11.09 -20.00 6.29
N VAL A 249 -11.16 -20.92 5.31
CA VAL A 249 -10.60 -20.71 3.96
C VAL A 249 -11.69 -20.47 2.93
N MET A 250 -12.76 -21.29 2.93
CA MET A 250 -13.84 -21.17 1.96
C MET A 250 -14.94 -20.20 2.39
N LYS A 251 -14.98 -19.83 3.69
CA LYS A 251 -15.92 -18.86 4.28
C LYS A 251 -17.39 -19.31 4.23
N LYS A 252 -17.62 -20.62 4.23
CA LYS A 252 -18.95 -21.21 4.28
C LYS A 252 -18.90 -22.60 4.92
N ALA A 253 -19.59 -22.80 6.06
CA ALA A 253 -19.55 -24.04 6.81
C ALA A 253 -20.84 -24.31 7.59
N ALA A 254 -21.00 -25.54 8.07
CA ALA A 254 -22.03 -25.93 9.05
C ALA A 254 -21.51 -25.76 10.49
N CYS A 255 -22.34 -26.03 11.49
CA CYS A 255 -21.99 -25.88 12.90
C CYS A 255 -20.68 -26.59 13.29
N SER A 256 -20.50 -27.84 12.85
CA SER A 256 -19.27 -28.60 13.10
C SER A 256 -18.00 -27.95 12.46
N GLY A 257 -18.13 -27.34 11.29
CA GLY A 257 -17.05 -26.58 10.64
C GLY A 257 -16.71 -25.30 11.39
N TYR A 258 -17.73 -24.59 11.89
CA TYR A 258 -17.55 -23.42 12.75
C TYR A 258 -16.88 -23.80 14.07
N ALA A 259 -17.35 -24.83 14.76
CA ALA A 259 -16.79 -25.27 16.03
C ALA A 259 -15.32 -25.69 15.89
N LYS A 260 -14.97 -26.48 14.86
CA LYS A 260 -13.58 -26.85 14.57
C LYS A 260 -12.72 -25.64 14.18
N ALA A 261 -13.28 -24.69 13.46
CA ALA A 261 -12.57 -23.45 13.10
C ALA A 261 -12.29 -22.60 14.33
N TYR A 262 -13.28 -22.45 15.21
CA TYR A 262 -13.12 -21.71 16.46
C TYR A 262 -12.06 -22.35 17.38
N THR A 263 -12.04 -23.69 17.47
CA THR A 263 -10.96 -24.43 18.16
C THR A 263 -9.59 -24.01 17.64
N LEU A 264 -9.36 -24.08 16.32
CA LEU A 264 -8.05 -23.70 15.73
C LEU A 264 -7.70 -22.23 15.95
N LEU A 265 -8.68 -21.34 15.97
CA LEU A 265 -8.46 -19.91 16.26
C LEU A 265 -8.05 -19.70 17.72
N CYS A 266 -8.77 -20.33 18.66
CA CYS A 266 -8.46 -20.25 20.09
C CYS A 266 -7.08 -20.86 20.42
N GLU A 267 -6.75 -22.03 19.86
CA GLU A 267 -5.43 -22.65 19.98
C GLU A 267 -4.33 -21.70 19.49
N ALA A 268 -4.52 -21.07 18.31
CA ALA A 268 -3.56 -20.11 17.76
C ALA A 268 -3.43 -18.83 18.58
N ALA A 269 -4.45 -18.48 19.37
CA ALA A 269 -4.48 -17.30 20.25
C ALA A 269 -4.14 -17.62 21.71
N ASN A 270 -3.74 -18.85 22.02
CA ASN A 270 -3.50 -19.33 23.39
C ASN A 270 -4.71 -19.11 24.32
N VAL A 271 -5.91 -19.47 23.83
CA VAL A 271 -7.15 -19.49 24.61
C VAL A 271 -7.54 -20.93 24.86
N PRO A 272 -7.66 -21.40 26.12
CA PRO A 272 -8.12 -22.76 26.40
C PRO A 272 -9.54 -22.96 25.88
N VAL A 273 -9.73 -24.01 25.09
CA VAL A 273 -10.98 -24.28 24.37
C VAL A 273 -11.29 -25.76 24.35
N ARG A 274 -12.57 -26.13 24.41
CA ARG A 274 -13.06 -27.47 24.14
C ARG A 274 -14.20 -27.44 23.13
N HIS A 275 -14.26 -28.46 22.29
CA HIS A 275 -15.35 -28.71 21.35
C HIS A 275 -16.43 -29.50 22.05
N VAL A 276 -17.69 -29.08 21.91
CA VAL A 276 -18.85 -29.70 22.51
C VAL A 276 -19.82 -30.15 21.44
N ASN A 277 -20.36 -31.37 21.60
CA ASN A 277 -21.41 -31.91 20.74
C ASN A 277 -22.69 -32.07 21.59
N ALA A 278 -23.84 -31.72 21.01
CA ALA A 278 -25.11 -32.17 21.55
C ALA A 278 -25.18 -33.72 21.49
N GLY A 279 -25.85 -34.36 22.44
CA GLY A 279 -25.83 -35.82 22.61
C GLY A 279 -26.22 -36.62 21.37
N SER A 280 -27.06 -36.07 20.49
CA SER A 280 -27.48 -36.64 19.21
C SER A 280 -26.68 -36.16 17.99
N TRP A 281 -25.58 -35.44 18.17
CA TRP A 281 -24.80 -34.78 17.09
C TRP A 281 -25.63 -33.75 16.27
N THR A 282 -26.74 -33.29 16.80
CA THR A 282 -27.64 -32.36 16.12
C THR A 282 -27.02 -30.96 16.01
N HIS A 283 -26.25 -30.59 17.02
CA HIS A 283 -25.57 -29.30 17.05
C HIS A 283 -24.19 -29.38 17.72
N GLN A 284 -23.26 -28.50 17.30
CA GLN A 284 -21.90 -28.47 17.81
C GLN A 284 -21.48 -27.02 18.07
N TRP A 285 -20.83 -26.79 19.22
CA TRP A 285 -20.33 -25.49 19.66
C TRP A 285 -18.98 -25.63 20.40
N ASN A 286 -18.55 -24.60 21.01
CA ASN A 286 -17.33 -24.59 21.82
C ASN A 286 -17.60 -24.04 23.21
N GLU A 287 -16.71 -24.36 24.12
CA GLU A 287 -16.57 -23.65 25.38
C GLU A 287 -15.12 -23.17 25.55
N VAL A 288 -14.93 -21.97 26.08
CA VAL A 288 -13.63 -21.38 26.41
C VAL A 288 -13.47 -21.29 27.91
N LYS A 289 -12.27 -21.56 28.43
CA LYS A 289 -12.01 -21.46 29.86
C LYS A 289 -11.45 -20.09 30.19
N VAL A 290 -12.22 -19.32 30.98
CA VAL A 290 -11.87 -17.99 31.44
C VAL A 290 -12.09 -17.91 32.95
N ASN A 291 -11.12 -17.43 33.72
CA ASN A 291 -11.21 -17.31 35.18
C ASN A 291 -11.69 -18.61 35.86
N ARG A 292 -11.11 -19.75 35.41
CA ARG A 292 -11.45 -21.11 35.87
C ARG A 292 -12.87 -21.61 35.51
N LYS A 293 -13.70 -20.78 34.86
CA LYS A 293 -15.06 -21.17 34.39
C LYS A 293 -15.08 -21.46 32.89
N TRP A 294 -15.92 -22.42 32.47
CA TRP A 294 -16.18 -22.67 31.07
C TRP A 294 -17.35 -21.81 30.59
N ILE A 295 -17.15 -21.06 29.51
CA ILE A 295 -18.15 -20.17 28.92
C ILE A 295 -18.54 -20.74 27.56
N LYS A 296 -19.83 -20.93 27.32
CA LYS A 296 -20.36 -21.38 26.01
C LYS A 296 -20.10 -20.32 24.94
N VAL A 297 -19.59 -20.76 23.78
CA VAL A 297 -19.41 -19.96 22.60
C VAL A 297 -19.90 -20.73 21.37
N ASP A 298 -20.97 -20.28 20.81
CA ASP A 298 -21.57 -20.84 19.60
C ASP A 298 -21.48 -19.85 18.45
N ALA A 299 -20.38 -19.91 17.71
CA ALA A 299 -20.15 -18.98 16.61
C ALA A 299 -21.08 -19.25 15.40
N TYR A 300 -21.66 -20.46 15.27
CA TYR A 300 -22.66 -20.75 14.26
C TYR A 300 -24.03 -20.20 14.65
N GLY A 301 -24.45 -20.38 15.92
CA GLY A 301 -25.68 -19.85 16.48
C GLY A 301 -25.61 -18.39 16.91
N GLY A 302 -24.44 -17.73 16.79
CA GLY A 302 -24.27 -16.33 17.14
C GLY A 302 -24.28 -16.04 18.64
N THR A 303 -23.94 -17.01 19.52
CA THR A 303 -24.01 -16.84 20.98
C THR A 303 -22.63 -16.83 21.63
N PHE A 304 -22.35 -15.78 22.42
CA PHE A 304 -21.25 -15.71 23.39
C PHE A 304 -21.87 -15.50 24.78
N ALA A 305 -21.87 -16.54 25.63
CA ALA A 305 -22.76 -16.61 26.82
C ALA A 305 -22.40 -15.61 27.93
N ASP A 306 -21.18 -15.06 27.97
CA ASP A 306 -20.79 -14.11 29.02
C ASP A 306 -19.87 -13.03 28.43
N THR A 307 -20.40 -11.83 28.26
CA THR A 307 -19.67 -10.65 27.76
C THR A 307 -19.19 -9.70 28.86
N THR A 308 -19.44 -10.02 30.13
CA THR A 308 -19.04 -9.16 31.25
C THR A 308 -17.53 -8.94 31.27
N GLY A 309 -17.07 -7.71 31.53
CA GLY A 309 -15.66 -7.35 31.57
C GLY A 309 -14.95 -7.30 30.21
N ILE A 310 -15.65 -7.49 29.08
CA ILE A 310 -15.11 -7.23 27.75
C ILE A 310 -15.13 -5.72 27.49
N ARG A 311 -14.02 -5.18 27.00
CA ARG A 311 -13.90 -3.74 26.67
C ARG A 311 -14.99 -3.28 25.71
N LYS A 312 -15.61 -2.11 25.97
CA LYS A 312 -16.65 -1.54 25.09
C LYS A 312 -16.17 -1.35 23.65
N SER A 313 -14.90 -1.02 23.44
CA SER A 313 -14.31 -0.87 22.10
C SER A 313 -14.33 -2.15 21.26
N LEU A 314 -14.49 -3.31 21.88
CA LEU A 314 -14.59 -4.60 21.19
C LEU A 314 -16.05 -5.01 20.92
N ARG A 315 -17.00 -4.28 21.49
CA ARG A 315 -18.45 -4.51 21.33
C ARG A 315 -19.05 -3.46 20.39
N THR A 316 -20.09 -3.81 19.65
CA THR A 316 -20.91 -2.84 18.91
C THR A 316 -22.01 -2.29 19.82
N SER A 317 -22.65 -1.17 19.45
CA SER A 317 -23.72 -0.55 20.22
C SER A 317 -24.94 -1.46 20.49
N SER A 318 -25.11 -2.51 19.69
CA SER A 318 -26.16 -3.53 19.88
C SER A 318 -25.75 -4.65 20.85
N GLU A 319 -24.51 -4.67 21.33
CA GLU A 319 -23.91 -5.74 22.11
C GLU A 319 -23.80 -5.44 23.62
N ASP A 320 -24.42 -4.36 24.09
CA ASP A 320 -24.40 -3.97 25.51
C ASP A 320 -25.35 -4.83 26.41
N GLN A 321 -26.02 -5.86 25.84
CA GLN A 321 -26.84 -6.80 26.59
C GLN A 321 -25.99 -7.99 27.06
N GLU A 322 -26.31 -8.54 28.25
CA GLU A 322 -25.54 -9.63 28.92
C GLU A 322 -25.49 -10.95 28.12
N GLN A 323 -26.36 -11.13 27.14
CA GLN A 323 -26.33 -12.23 26.18
C GLN A 323 -26.43 -11.73 24.75
N LEU A 324 -25.36 -11.95 23.99
CA LEU A 324 -25.35 -11.68 22.56
C LEU A 324 -26.00 -12.84 21.80
N VAL A 325 -27.22 -12.61 21.35
CA VAL A 325 -27.91 -13.47 20.38
C VAL A 325 -28.00 -12.72 19.07
N PHE A 326 -27.14 -13.04 18.10
CA PHE A 326 -27.29 -12.55 16.76
C PHE A 326 -28.47 -13.27 16.08
N HIS A 327 -29.62 -12.60 16.00
CA HIS A 327 -30.68 -13.03 15.10
C HIS A 327 -30.31 -12.63 13.68
N PHE A 328 -29.82 -13.60 12.92
CA PHE A 328 -29.68 -13.41 11.48
C PHE A 328 -31.06 -13.58 10.85
N THR A 329 -31.57 -12.50 10.25
CA THR A 329 -32.76 -12.57 9.39
C THR A 329 -32.35 -13.40 8.16
N ILE A 330 -32.98 -14.56 8.03
CA ILE A 330 -32.90 -15.40 6.84
C ILE A 330 -33.71 -14.68 5.76
N GLU A 331 -33.09 -13.98 4.85
CA GLU A 331 -33.73 -13.66 3.57
C GLU A 331 -33.93 -14.99 2.83
N ARG A 332 -35.18 -15.33 2.62
CA ARG A 332 -35.65 -16.52 1.91
C ARG A 332 -35.40 -16.41 0.41
#